data_056db2b1304d076482fdf558e0b09207
#
_entry.id   056db2b1304d076482fdf558e0b09207
#
_cell.length_a   1.000
_cell.length_b   1.000
_cell.length_c   1.000
_cell.angle_alpha   90.00
_cell.angle_beta   90.00
_cell.angle_gamma   90.00
#
_symmetry.space_group_name_H-M   'P 1'
#
loop_
_entity.id
_entity.type
_entity.pdbx_description
1 polymer ?
#
loop_
_entity_poly.entity_id
_entity_poly.type
_entity_poly.pdbx_seq_one_letter_code
_entity_poly.pdbx_strand_id
1 'polypeptide(L)'
;MNHQNFLAFVTSSIFIVGLTLGCRSQATTTTVISSLQPTANGNFDSNAIQGQNTPVNVPFKLAGKVFNVQDSFVLKGFDAVAYFQQEKAIPGNNNFTYQWQDANWRFSTAENRDLFIKNPEKYAPQYGGFCAWAVSKGYTAPIDPNAWKIVNGKLYLNVNLDTQKRWEKDIPGNIQKADQNWPGIAKKIRR
;
A
#
# COMPACT_ATOMS: atom_id res chain seq x y z
N MET A 1 58.47 15.55 7.75
CA MET A 1 59.14 14.72 8.78
C MET A 1 58.06 13.88 9.45
N ASN A 2 58.22 12.57 9.31
CA ASN A 2 57.72 11.42 10.07
C ASN A 2 56.21 11.17 10.10
N HIS A 3 55.75 10.20 9.36
CA HIS A 3 55.72 8.72 9.59
C HIS A 3 55.03 8.33 10.90
N GLN A 4 53.92 7.57 10.83
CA GLN A 4 53.96 6.13 11.13
C GLN A 4 52.63 5.46 10.74
N ASN A 5 52.77 4.42 9.96
CA ASN A 5 51.79 3.36 9.67
C ASN A 5 51.48 2.56 10.93
N PHE A 6 50.24 2.08 11.09
CA PHE A 6 49.96 0.87 11.86
C PHE A 6 48.97 -0.02 11.09
N LEU A 7 49.57 -1.03 10.48
CA LEU A 7 48.90 -2.28 10.07
C LEU A 7 48.68 -3.12 11.31
N ALA A 8 47.47 -3.60 11.53
CA ALA A 8 47.21 -4.72 12.41
C ALA A 8 46.44 -5.81 11.67
N PHE A 9 47.18 -6.88 11.40
CA PHE A 9 46.66 -8.19 11.01
C PHE A 9 45.95 -8.82 12.21
N VAL A 10 44.76 -9.39 12.01
CA VAL A 10 44.21 -10.39 12.92
C VAL A 10 43.74 -11.59 12.11
N THR A 11 44.33 -12.67 12.49
CA THR A 11 44.34 -14.01 11.93
C THR A 11 42.99 -14.75 12.08
N SER A 12 42.77 -15.53 11.05
CA SER A 12 41.85 -16.66 10.93
C SER A 12 41.93 -17.63 12.11
N SER A 13 40.81 -18.09 12.61
CA SER A 13 40.73 -19.34 13.36
C SER A 13 39.50 -20.13 12.90
N ILE A 14 39.84 -21.17 12.12
CA ILE A 14 38.95 -22.26 11.74
C ILE A 14 38.84 -23.21 12.91
N PHE A 15 37.62 -23.49 13.39
CA PHE A 15 37.34 -24.66 14.21
C PHE A 15 36.40 -25.60 13.47
N ILE A 16 36.96 -26.73 13.07
CA ILE A 16 36.26 -27.94 12.62
C ILE A 16 36.31 -28.93 13.78
N VAL A 17 35.22 -29.44 14.24
CA VAL A 17 34.97 -30.73 14.94
C VAL A 17 33.46 -30.78 15.17
N GLY A 18 32.70 -31.82 14.94
CA GLY A 18 32.88 -33.22 14.63
C GLY A 18 31.47 -33.81 14.49
N LEU A 19 31.41 -34.82 13.68
CA LEU A 19 30.28 -35.70 13.40
C LEU A 19 29.80 -36.42 14.66
N THR A 20 28.47 -36.47 14.91
CA THR A 20 27.85 -37.63 15.56
C THR A 20 26.54 -37.99 14.85
N LEU A 21 26.56 -39.15 14.23
CA LEU A 21 25.37 -39.89 13.79
C LEU A 21 24.51 -40.26 15.01
N GLY A 22 23.24 -39.91 14.94
CA GLY A 22 22.21 -40.39 15.86
C GLY A 22 20.99 -40.78 15.06
N CYS A 23 20.92 -42.01 14.63
CA CYS A 23 19.75 -42.67 14.04
C CYS A 23 18.74 -42.97 15.11
N ARG A 24 17.51 -42.45 14.99
CA ARG A 24 16.33 -43.10 15.62
C ARG A 24 15.02 -42.69 14.98
N SER A 25 14.50 -43.64 14.22
CA SER A 25 13.14 -44.25 14.23
C SER A 25 11.89 -43.36 14.20
N GLN A 26 11.31 -43.35 13.08
CA GLN A 26 9.92 -43.50 12.64
C GLN A 26 8.80 -43.31 13.68
N ALA A 27 7.87 -42.42 13.33
CA ALA A 27 6.44 -42.63 13.59
C ALA A 27 5.68 -42.12 12.34
N THR A 28 5.28 -43.05 11.48
CA THR A 28 4.34 -42.85 10.38
C THR A 28 2.94 -42.68 10.95
N THR A 29 2.36 -41.49 10.84
CA THR A 29 0.92 -41.33 10.98
C THR A 29 0.33 -41.17 9.60
N THR A 30 -0.22 -42.30 9.11
CA THR A 30 -1.01 -42.38 7.88
C THR A 30 -2.36 -41.75 8.14
N THR A 31 -2.60 -40.56 7.66
CA THR A 31 -3.94 -39.98 7.58
C THR A 31 -4.54 -40.36 6.23
N VAL A 32 -5.50 -41.23 6.27
CA VAL A 32 -6.33 -41.70 5.11
C VAL A 32 -7.12 -40.50 4.60
N ILE A 33 -6.75 -39.99 3.45
CA ILE A 33 -7.59 -39.04 2.71
C ILE A 33 -8.60 -39.89 1.93
N SER A 34 -9.82 -39.91 2.45
CA SER A 34 -10.96 -40.53 1.76
C SER A 34 -11.27 -39.73 0.49
N SER A 35 -11.15 -40.39 -0.64
CA SER A 35 -11.52 -39.90 -1.95
C SER A 35 -13.04 -39.71 -2.03
N LEU A 36 -13.50 -38.46 -2.12
CA LEU A 36 -14.83 -38.15 -2.59
C LEU A 36 -14.74 -37.84 -4.09
N GLN A 37 -15.15 -38.79 -4.90
CA GLN A 37 -15.43 -38.59 -6.32
C GLN A 37 -16.71 -37.71 -6.46
N PRO A 38 -16.74 -36.73 -7.38
CA PRO A 38 -17.99 -36.06 -7.72
C PRO A 38 -18.79 -36.93 -8.66
N THR A 39 -19.97 -37.36 -8.22
CA THR A 39 -21.00 -37.95 -9.07
C THR A 39 -21.58 -36.86 -9.98
N ALA A 40 -21.41 -37.05 -11.28
CA ALA A 40 -22.12 -36.28 -12.29
C ALA A 40 -23.60 -36.71 -12.26
N ASN A 41 -24.51 -35.79 -11.98
CA ASN A 41 -25.86 -35.65 -12.53
C ASN A 41 -26.63 -34.63 -11.66
N GLY A 42 -26.74 -33.43 -12.14
CA GLY A 42 -27.63 -32.39 -11.63
C GLY A 42 -27.86 -31.39 -12.76
N ASN A 43 -29.03 -31.52 -13.39
CA ASN A 43 -29.53 -30.60 -14.40
C ASN A 43 -29.42 -29.16 -13.87
N PHE A 44 -28.59 -28.32 -14.53
CA PHE A 44 -28.65 -26.89 -14.37
C PHE A 44 -29.83 -26.36 -15.18
N ASP A 45 -30.93 -26.03 -14.52
CA ASP A 45 -32.01 -25.26 -15.09
C ASP A 45 -31.54 -23.87 -15.44
N SER A 46 -31.35 -23.61 -16.75
CA SER A 46 -30.89 -22.35 -17.33
C SER A 46 -31.93 -21.22 -17.26
N ASN A 47 -33.03 -21.36 -16.51
CA ASN A 47 -34.16 -20.43 -16.52
C ASN A 47 -34.37 -19.63 -15.22
N ALA A 48 -33.40 -19.59 -14.30
CA ALA A 48 -33.57 -18.87 -13.03
C ALA A 48 -32.81 -17.51 -12.94
N ILE A 49 -32.33 -16.95 -14.07
CA ILE A 49 -31.73 -15.61 -14.09
C ILE A 49 -32.51 -14.72 -15.05
N GLN A 50 -33.78 -14.52 -14.77
CA GLN A 50 -34.55 -13.39 -15.28
C GLN A 50 -35.28 -12.70 -14.13
N GLY A 51 -34.89 -11.51 -13.87
CA GLY A 51 -35.70 -10.54 -13.14
C GLY A 51 -35.16 -10.19 -11.76
N GLN A 52 -34.40 -9.14 -11.70
CA GLN A 52 -34.79 -7.91 -11.01
C GLN A 52 -33.65 -6.89 -11.09
N ASN A 53 -33.65 -6.11 -12.18
CA ASN A 53 -33.00 -4.80 -12.20
C ASN A 53 -33.83 -3.84 -11.32
N THR A 54 -33.90 -4.08 -10.05
CA THR A 54 -34.23 -3.03 -9.09
C THR A 54 -32.90 -2.36 -8.78
N PRO A 55 -32.77 -1.03 -8.97
CA PRO A 55 -31.66 -0.30 -8.39
C PRO A 55 -31.80 -0.46 -6.87
N VAL A 56 -30.99 -1.33 -6.29
CA VAL A 56 -30.89 -1.42 -4.83
C VAL A 56 -30.27 -0.10 -4.39
N ASN A 57 -31.12 0.84 -4.04
CA ASN A 57 -30.72 2.07 -3.38
C ASN A 57 -30.37 1.72 -1.93
N VAL A 58 -29.29 0.93 -1.77
CA VAL A 58 -28.65 0.79 -0.47
C VAL A 58 -28.04 2.14 -0.18
N PRO A 59 -28.40 2.80 0.92
CA PRO A 59 -27.70 4.01 1.31
C PRO A 59 -26.25 3.62 1.51
N PHE A 60 -25.40 4.00 0.55
CA PHE A 60 -23.96 3.78 0.59
C PHE A 60 -23.42 4.54 1.79
N LYS A 61 -23.33 3.84 2.93
CA LYS A 61 -22.79 4.38 4.16
C LYS A 61 -21.29 4.47 3.96
N LEU A 62 -20.83 5.63 3.47
CA LEU A 62 -19.41 5.99 3.35
C LEU A 62 -18.75 5.99 4.74
N ALA A 63 -18.47 4.78 5.27
CA ALA A 63 -17.75 4.59 6.52
C ALA A 63 -16.24 4.65 6.33
N GLY A 64 -15.76 4.73 5.08
CA GLY A 64 -14.36 4.67 4.70
C GLY A 64 -13.63 6.02 4.75
N LYS A 65 -12.32 5.97 4.61
CA LYS A 65 -11.47 7.14 4.38
C LYS A 65 -11.82 7.76 3.02
N VAL A 66 -11.62 9.08 2.90
CA VAL A 66 -11.79 9.79 1.63
C VAL A 66 -10.48 9.75 0.87
N PHE A 67 -10.52 9.29 -0.38
CA PHE A 67 -9.36 9.26 -1.27
C PHE A 67 -9.60 10.06 -2.54
N ASN A 68 -8.53 10.65 -3.06
CA ASN A 68 -8.47 11.27 -4.38
C ASN A 68 -8.31 10.14 -5.43
N VAL A 69 -9.43 9.70 -5.98
CA VAL A 69 -9.46 8.67 -7.02
C VAL A 69 -9.45 9.37 -8.38
N GLN A 70 -8.46 9.05 -9.19
CA GLN A 70 -8.33 9.48 -10.57
C GLN A 70 -8.04 8.24 -11.44
N ASP A 71 -8.67 8.16 -12.62
CA ASP A 71 -8.56 7.00 -13.51
C ASP A 71 -8.88 5.67 -12.80
N SER A 72 -9.89 5.70 -11.91
CA SER A 72 -10.39 4.59 -11.09
C SER A 72 -9.45 4.12 -9.96
N PHE A 73 -8.31 4.78 -9.75
CA PHE A 73 -7.32 4.40 -8.73
C PHE A 73 -6.91 5.58 -7.84
N VAL A 74 -6.54 5.28 -6.61
CA VAL A 74 -5.82 6.21 -5.74
C VAL A 74 -4.42 6.44 -6.31
N LEU A 75 -3.84 7.63 -6.08
CA LEU A 75 -2.51 8.01 -6.59
C LEU A 75 -2.39 7.91 -8.12
N LYS A 76 -3.49 8.05 -8.88
CA LYS A 76 -3.50 7.84 -10.35
C LYS A 76 -2.97 6.45 -10.74
N GLY A 77 -3.11 5.45 -9.87
CA GLY A 77 -2.62 4.10 -10.09
C GLY A 77 -1.10 3.92 -9.91
N PHE A 78 -0.43 4.86 -9.25
CA PHE A 78 0.95 4.69 -8.82
C PHE A 78 1.03 3.84 -7.55
N ASP A 79 2.13 3.14 -7.38
CA ASP A 79 2.37 2.21 -6.28
C ASP A 79 2.68 2.95 -4.98
N ALA A 80 1.75 2.88 -4.01
CA ALA A 80 1.89 3.55 -2.72
C ALA A 80 3.11 3.06 -1.91
N VAL A 81 3.50 1.79 -2.07
CA VAL A 81 4.63 1.17 -1.35
C VAL A 81 5.96 1.60 -1.96
N ALA A 82 6.00 1.82 -3.28
CA ALA A 82 7.22 2.21 -3.98
C ALA A 82 7.83 3.53 -3.47
N TYR A 83 7.01 4.47 -3.04
CA TYR A 83 7.48 5.72 -2.42
C TYR A 83 8.33 5.48 -1.16
N PHE A 84 8.02 4.43 -0.40
CA PHE A 84 8.71 4.10 0.85
C PHE A 84 9.86 3.12 0.65
N GLN A 85 9.74 2.17 -0.27
CA GLN A 85 10.71 1.09 -0.45
C GLN A 85 11.77 1.41 -1.50
N GLN A 86 11.37 2.11 -2.57
CA GLN A 86 12.24 2.45 -3.69
C GLN A 86 12.52 3.95 -3.79
N GLU A 87 11.90 4.78 -2.94
CA GLU A 87 12.00 6.26 -2.99
C GLU A 87 11.68 6.82 -4.38
N LYS A 88 10.67 6.24 -5.05
CA LYS A 88 10.29 6.57 -6.42
C LYS A 88 8.78 6.52 -6.63
N ALA A 89 8.29 7.41 -7.49
CA ALA A 89 6.96 7.30 -8.08
C ALA A 89 7.00 6.24 -9.18
N ILE A 90 6.45 5.06 -8.92
CA ILE A 90 6.44 3.94 -9.86
C ILE A 90 4.98 3.65 -10.25
N PRO A 91 4.63 3.63 -11.56
CA PRO A 91 3.31 3.21 -11.99
C PRO A 91 3.01 1.77 -11.56
N GLY A 92 1.81 1.53 -11.08
CA GLY A 92 1.35 0.18 -10.77
C GLY A 92 0.97 -0.60 -12.03
N ASN A 93 0.87 -1.92 -11.90
CA ASN A 93 0.46 -2.88 -12.92
C ASN A 93 -0.96 -3.39 -12.62
N ASN A 94 -1.79 -3.56 -13.63
CA ASN A 94 -3.16 -4.06 -13.47
C ASN A 94 -3.24 -5.48 -12.90
N ASN A 95 -2.15 -6.27 -12.98
CA ASN A 95 -2.09 -7.60 -12.38
C ASN A 95 -1.96 -7.58 -10.84
N PHE A 96 -1.58 -6.44 -10.26
CA PHE A 96 -1.34 -6.29 -8.83
C PHE A 96 -2.22 -5.18 -8.26
N THR A 97 -3.51 -5.50 -8.06
CA THR A 97 -4.50 -4.57 -7.52
C THR A 97 -5.00 -5.03 -6.16
N TYR A 98 -5.51 -4.09 -5.37
CA TYR A 98 -6.18 -4.37 -4.11
C TYR A 98 -7.25 -3.30 -3.85
N GLN A 99 -8.38 -3.70 -3.29
CA GLN A 99 -9.41 -2.77 -2.84
C GLN A 99 -9.31 -2.57 -1.33
N TRP A 100 -9.17 -1.32 -0.91
CA TRP A 100 -9.14 -0.96 0.50
C TRP A 100 -9.88 0.35 0.75
N GLN A 101 -10.76 0.37 1.76
CA GLN A 101 -11.58 1.52 2.14
C GLN A 101 -12.37 2.08 0.94
N ASP A 102 -13.05 1.20 0.19
CA ASP A 102 -13.85 1.50 -0.99
C ASP A 102 -13.08 2.17 -2.14
N ALA A 103 -11.77 2.11 -2.13
CA ALA A 103 -10.91 2.63 -3.18
C ALA A 103 -10.01 1.54 -3.78
N ASN A 104 -9.72 1.66 -5.07
CA ASN A 104 -8.84 0.73 -5.76
C ASN A 104 -7.39 1.24 -5.72
N TRP A 105 -6.49 0.32 -5.43
CA TRP A 105 -5.05 0.55 -5.36
C TRP A 105 -4.35 -0.33 -6.37
N ARG A 106 -3.25 0.17 -6.93
CA ARG A 106 -2.45 -0.54 -7.91
C ARG A 106 -0.98 -0.52 -7.50
N PHE A 107 -0.30 -1.65 -7.68
CA PHE A 107 1.09 -1.84 -7.24
C PHE A 107 1.95 -2.27 -8.41
N SER A 108 3.24 -2.00 -8.33
CA SER A 108 4.20 -2.37 -9.37
C SER A 108 4.57 -3.85 -9.31
N THR A 109 4.48 -4.47 -8.12
CA THR A 109 4.79 -5.88 -7.89
C THR A 109 3.79 -6.53 -6.93
N ALA A 110 3.77 -7.87 -6.89
CA ALA A 110 2.97 -8.64 -5.94
C ALA A 110 3.45 -8.38 -4.50
N GLU A 111 4.76 -8.28 -4.28
CA GLU A 111 5.37 -8.04 -2.96
C GLU A 111 4.92 -6.70 -2.40
N ASN A 112 4.90 -5.64 -3.20
CA ASN A 112 4.42 -4.33 -2.77
C ASN A 112 2.94 -4.36 -2.42
N ARG A 113 2.10 -5.03 -3.23
CA ARG A 113 0.69 -5.25 -2.89
C ARG A 113 0.54 -5.95 -1.54
N ASP A 114 1.30 -7.00 -1.30
CA ASP A 114 1.20 -7.81 -0.08
C ASP A 114 1.72 -7.03 1.15
N LEU A 115 2.73 -6.17 0.98
CA LEU A 115 3.17 -5.22 2.01
C LEU A 115 2.07 -4.21 2.35
N PHE A 116 1.36 -3.70 1.34
CA PHE A 116 0.23 -2.79 1.56
C PHE A 116 -0.90 -3.50 2.30
N ILE A 117 -1.27 -4.71 1.92
CA ILE A 117 -2.33 -5.49 2.57
C ILE A 117 -2.04 -5.69 4.07
N LYS A 118 -0.78 -5.96 4.41
CA LYS A 118 -0.36 -6.15 5.81
C LYS A 118 -0.47 -4.88 6.66
N ASN A 119 -0.21 -3.72 6.08
CA ASN A 119 -0.26 -2.45 6.81
C ASN A 119 -0.60 -1.26 5.88
N PRO A 120 -1.86 -1.16 5.43
CA PRO A 120 -2.26 -0.12 4.47
C PRO A 120 -2.13 1.30 5.04
N GLU A 121 -2.35 1.49 6.35
CA GLU A 121 -2.23 2.79 7.01
C GLU A 121 -0.81 3.37 6.94
N LYS A 122 0.20 2.52 6.91
CA LYS A 122 1.61 2.93 6.77
C LYS A 122 1.88 3.56 5.40
N TYR A 123 1.29 3.00 4.35
CA TYR A 123 1.61 3.36 2.96
C TYR A 123 0.61 4.33 2.34
N ALA A 124 -0.59 4.43 2.91
CA ALA A 124 -1.60 5.34 2.40
C ALA A 124 -1.15 6.80 2.52
N PRO A 125 -1.39 7.64 1.48
CA PRO A 125 -1.01 9.04 1.51
C PRO A 125 -1.84 9.82 2.53
N GLN A 126 -1.25 10.88 3.07
CA GLN A 126 -1.97 11.83 3.90
C GLN A 126 -3.03 12.58 3.07
N TYR A 127 -4.07 13.02 3.75
CA TYR A 127 -5.20 13.75 3.14
C TYR A 127 -5.82 13.01 1.96
N GLY A 128 -5.87 11.68 2.03
CA GLY A 128 -6.42 10.83 0.99
C GLY A 128 -5.73 10.95 -0.38
N GLY A 129 -4.50 11.45 -0.42
CA GLY A 129 -3.77 11.68 -1.67
C GLY A 129 -4.22 12.94 -2.42
N PHE A 130 -4.88 13.89 -1.77
CA PHE A 130 -5.05 15.24 -2.29
C PHE A 130 -3.78 16.07 -2.08
N CYS A 131 -3.64 17.14 -2.86
CA CYS A 131 -2.52 18.07 -2.76
C CYS A 131 -2.40 18.67 -1.35
N ALA A 132 -1.29 18.39 -0.64
CA ALA A 132 -1.06 18.83 0.74
C ALA A 132 -1.03 20.37 0.87
N TRP A 133 -0.49 21.07 -0.12
CA TRP A 133 -0.55 22.54 -0.18
C TRP A 133 -1.99 23.03 -0.25
N ALA A 134 -2.82 22.47 -1.14
CA ALA A 134 -4.22 22.86 -1.27
C ALA A 134 -4.99 22.63 0.03
N VAL A 135 -4.79 21.46 0.67
CA VAL A 135 -5.43 21.13 1.96
C VAL A 135 -5.01 22.11 3.05
N SER A 136 -3.74 22.55 3.08
CA SER A 136 -3.29 23.56 4.03
C SER A 136 -3.97 24.93 3.83
N LYS A 137 -4.54 25.16 2.65
CA LYS A 137 -5.31 26.38 2.30
C LYS A 137 -6.82 26.19 2.41
N GLY A 138 -7.31 25.00 2.84
CA GLY A 138 -8.72 24.73 3.07
C GLY A 138 -9.50 24.20 1.87
N TYR A 139 -8.83 23.80 0.79
CA TYR A 139 -9.46 23.20 -0.40
C TYR A 139 -8.72 21.95 -0.88
N THR A 140 -9.24 21.26 -1.89
CA THR A 140 -8.62 20.10 -2.52
C THR A 140 -8.14 20.42 -3.93
N ALA A 141 -7.06 19.76 -4.35
CA ALA A 141 -6.58 19.76 -5.72
C ALA A 141 -6.06 18.35 -6.08
N PRO A 142 -6.02 18.00 -7.37
CA PRO A 142 -5.39 16.76 -7.84
C PRO A 142 -3.89 16.77 -7.52
N ILE A 143 -3.23 15.66 -7.83
CA ILE A 143 -1.79 15.49 -7.57
C ILE A 143 -1.03 15.16 -8.85
N ASP A 144 0.26 15.45 -8.84
CA ASP A 144 1.26 14.82 -9.68
C ASP A 144 1.96 13.74 -8.86
N PRO A 145 1.95 12.47 -9.27
CA PRO A 145 2.64 11.40 -8.55
C PRO A 145 4.13 11.64 -8.34
N ASN A 146 4.78 12.46 -9.18
CA ASN A 146 6.19 12.82 -9.03
C ASN A 146 6.44 13.96 -8.03
N ALA A 147 5.40 14.69 -7.64
CA ALA A 147 5.49 15.81 -6.68
C ALA A 147 5.16 15.33 -5.26
N TRP A 148 6.06 14.58 -4.66
CA TRP A 148 5.86 13.91 -3.37
C TRP A 148 7.01 14.13 -2.38
N LYS A 149 6.72 13.89 -1.11
CA LYS A 149 7.71 13.82 -0.03
C LYS A 149 7.23 12.95 1.11
N ILE A 150 8.14 12.18 1.70
CA ILE A 150 7.91 11.50 2.97
C ILE A 150 8.45 12.37 4.10
N VAL A 151 7.59 12.67 5.08
CA VAL A 151 7.94 13.42 6.29
C VAL A 151 7.45 12.61 7.49
N ASN A 152 8.37 12.30 8.40
CA ASN A 152 8.07 11.48 9.58
C ASN A 152 7.31 10.18 9.26
N GLY A 153 7.73 9.47 8.21
CA GLY A 153 7.13 8.22 7.77
C GLY A 153 5.75 8.35 7.12
N LYS A 154 5.31 9.54 6.72
CA LYS A 154 4.02 9.83 6.09
C LYS A 154 4.22 10.39 4.69
N LEU A 155 3.45 9.89 3.73
CA LEU A 155 3.50 10.31 2.32
C LEU A 155 2.61 11.53 2.08
N TYR A 156 3.19 12.60 1.57
CA TYR A 156 2.51 13.82 1.14
C TYR A 156 2.73 14.04 -0.36
N LEU A 157 1.67 14.45 -1.06
CA LEU A 157 1.73 14.76 -2.50
C LEU A 157 1.30 16.20 -2.76
N ASN A 158 1.73 16.74 -3.89
CA ASN A 158 1.36 18.06 -4.36
C ASN A 158 0.90 18.03 -5.83
N VAL A 159 0.27 19.10 -6.30
CA VAL A 159 -0.28 19.16 -7.67
C VAL A 159 0.82 19.19 -8.73
N ASN A 160 2.01 19.68 -8.40
CA ASN A 160 3.22 19.73 -9.24
C ASN A 160 4.44 20.04 -8.39
N LEU A 161 5.63 19.95 -8.99
CA LEU A 161 6.92 20.20 -8.32
C LEU A 161 7.07 21.66 -7.81
N ASP A 162 6.52 22.64 -8.51
CA ASP A 162 6.60 24.03 -8.05
C ASP A 162 5.75 24.28 -6.81
N THR A 163 4.58 23.65 -6.74
CA THR A 163 3.74 23.67 -5.54
C THR A 163 4.40 22.90 -4.40
N GLN A 164 5.06 21.79 -4.68
CA GLN A 164 5.85 21.07 -3.68
C GLN A 164 6.94 21.95 -3.09
N LYS A 165 7.74 22.65 -3.91
CA LYS A 165 8.75 23.60 -3.45
C LYS A 165 8.17 24.71 -2.56
N ARG A 166 6.96 25.20 -2.86
CA ARG A 166 6.26 26.18 -2.01
C ARG A 166 5.84 25.57 -0.68
N TRP A 167 5.33 24.34 -0.70
CA TRP A 167 4.93 23.59 0.49
C TRP A 167 6.14 23.29 1.38
N GLU A 168 7.29 22.98 0.78
CA GLU A 168 8.54 22.67 1.48
C GLU A 168 9.17 23.86 2.21
N LYS A 169 8.79 25.11 1.87
CA LYS A 169 9.29 26.30 2.58
C LYS A 169 8.88 26.34 4.06
N ASP A 170 7.76 25.72 4.40
CA ASP A 170 7.26 25.60 5.78
C ASP A 170 6.47 24.30 5.93
N ILE A 171 7.18 23.16 5.94
CA ILE A 171 6.56 21.83 6.06
C ILE A 171 5.74 21.73 7.36
N PRO A 172 6.27 22.04 8.56
CA PRO A 172 5.52 21.89 9.80
C PRO A 172 4.25 22.76 9.83
N GLY A 173 4.34 24.03 9.43
CA GLY A 173 3.18 24.91 9.42
C GLY A 173 2.14 24.54 8.38
N ASN A 174 2.55 24.04 7.21
CA ASN A 174 1.61 23.54 6.20
C ASN A 174 0.93 22.25 6.65
N ILE A 175 1.63 21.31 7.29
CA ILE A 175 1.05 20.10 7.86
C ILE A 175 0.05 20.47 8.96
N GLN A 176 0.42 21.32 9.90
CA GLN A 176 -0.47 21.76 10.98
C GLN A 176 -1.78 22.34 10.45
N LYS A 177 -1.72 23.25 9.47
CA LYS A 177 -2.91 23.85 8.84
C LYS A 177 -3.75 22.79 8.11
N ALA A 178 -3.08 21.88 7.39
CA ALA A 178 -3.76 20.82 6.66
C ALA A 178 -4.48 19.85 7.62
N ASP A 179 -3.86 19.47 8.73
CA ASP A 179 -4.46 18.61 9.77
C ASP A 179 -5.71 19.26 10.39
N GLN A 180 -5.69 20.59 10.59
CA GLN A 180 -6.86 21.33 11.07
C GLN A 180 -7.99 21.39 10.04
N ASN A 181 -7.67 21.54 8.76
CA ASN A 181 -8.64 21.69 7.67
C ASN A 181 -9.25 20.35 7.22
N TRP A 182 -8.45 19.29 7.24
CA TRP A 182 -8.79 18.00 6.63
C TRP A 182 -10.09 17.38 7.13
N PRO A 183 -10.42 17.34 8.44
CA PRO A 183 -11.69 16.78 8.92
C PRO A 183 -12.92 17.44 8.29
N GLY A 184 -12.90 18.76 8.16
CA GLY A 184 -13.96 19.53 7.52
C GLY A 184 -14.07 19.29 6.02
N ILE A 185 -12.94 19.20 5.33
CA ILE A 185 -12.85 18.89 3.90
C ILE A 185 -13.38 17.49 3.63
N ALA A 186 -12.88 16.48 4.34
CA ALA A 186 -13.29 15.09 4.19
C ALA A 186 -14.79 14.90 4.44
N LYS A 187 -15.37 15.60 5.43
CA LYS A 187 -16.81 15.58 5.69
C LYS A 187 -17.63 16.14 4.53
N LYS A 188 -17.14 17.19 3.85
CA LYS A 188 -17.83 17.78 2.68
C LYS A 188 -17.81 16.85 1.46
N ILE A 189 -16.69 16.14 1.24
CA ILE A 189 -16.55 15.22 0.10
C ILE A 189 -17.46 13.99 0.26
N ARG A 190 -17.72 13.54 1.50
CA ARG A 190 -18.58 12.38 1.79
C ARG A 190 -20.09 12.67 1.68
N ARG A 191 -20.50 13.90 1.45
CA ARG A 191 -21.91 14.31 1.30
C ARG A 191 -22.36 14.23 -0.15
#